data_feff7ecabc14d0bf9bd32614bf7e6444
#
_entry.id   feff7ecabc14d0bf9bd32614bf7e6444
#
_cell.length_a   1.000
_cell.length_b   1.000
_cell.length_c   1.000
_cell.angle_alpha   90.00
_cell.angle_beta   90.00
_cell.angle_gamma   90.00
#
_symmetry.space_group_name_H-M   'P 1'
#
loop_
_entity.id
_entity.type
_entity.pdbx_description
1 polymer ?
#
loop_
_entity_poly.entity_id
_entity_poly.type
_entity_poly.pdbx_seq_one_letter_code
_entity_poly.pdbx_strand_id
1 'polypeptide(L)'
;ITPAGLGGVENLGAPVNTPGNEMFPTFRPNGDLYFSSDGHPGMGGLDIFIASVGKDGKYHLEHPGYPLNSQGDDFGMTFEGVHNRGYFCSSRNDGRGWDHIYSFENPEIIQSVKGWVYEQDGYELPSALVYLVGSDGTNEKLSVKGDGSFEKELKPGTDYIFLATCKGFLNHKEE
;
A
#
# COMPACT_ATOMS: atom_id res chain seq x y z
N ILE A 1 22.06 14.55 1.92
CA ILE A 1 23.26 15.34 2.27
C ILE A 1 24.40 14.76 1.45
N THR A 2 24.96 15.54 0.54
CA THR A 2 26.15 15.16 -0.21
C THR A 2 27.41 15.49 0.58
N PRO A 3 28.62 14.97 0.22
CA PRO A 3 29.85 15.38 0.86
C PRO A 3 30.13 16.90 0.78
N ALA A 4 29.46 17.62 -0.14
CA ALA A 4 29.50 19.07 -0.29
C ALA A 4 28.45 19.83 0.54
N GLY A 5 27.64 19.14 1.37
CA GLY A 5 26.56 19.70 2.18
C GLY A 5 25.16 19.39 1.67
N LEU A 6 24.19 20.26 1.95
CA LEU A 6 22.83 20.17 1.42
C LEU A 6 22.85 20.42 -0.10
N GLY A 7 22.10 19.62 -0.85
CA GLY A 7 21.85 19.84 -2.27
C GLY A 7 21.01 21.09 -2.54
N GLY A 8 20.70 21.34 -3.80
CA GLY A 8 19.78 22.41 -4.17
C GLY A 8 18.38 22.21 -3.56
N VAL A 9 17.68 23.32 -3.30
CA VAL A 9 16.26 23.29 -2.92
C VAL A 9 15.43 23.33 -4.20
N GLU A 10 14.49 22.39 -4.34
CA GLU A 10 13.63 22.28 -5.52
C GLU A 10 12.17 22.19 -5.06
N ASN A 11 11.30 22.93 -5.74
CA ASN A 11 9.86 22.84 -5.57
C ASN A 11 9.36 21.62 -6.37
N LEU A 12 8.59 20.73 -5.73
CA LEU A 12 8.11 19.49 -6.37
C LEU A 12 7.08 19.75 -7.49
N GLY A 13 6.46 20.94 -7.48
CA GLY A 13 5.43 21.28 -8.47
C GLY A 13 4.13 20.51 -8.30
N ALA A 14 3.25 20.66 -9.31
CA ALA A 14 2.00 19.90 -9.34
C ALA A 14 2.26 18.41 -9.61
N PRO A 15 1.49 17.49 -9.01
CA PRO A 15 0.29 17.75 -8.19
C PRO A 15 0.56 17.99 -6.71
N VAL A 16 1.78 17.95 -6.22
CA VAL A 16 2.10 18.08 -4.79
C VAL A 16 1.84 19.51 -4.31
N ASN A 17 2.45 20.47 -4.97
CA ASN A 17 2.34 21.89 -4.59
C ASN A 17 1.17 22.58 -5.30
N THR A 18 0.42 23.38 -4.52
CA THR A 18 -0.72 24.21 -4.95
C THR A 18 -0.45 25.69 -4.69
N PRO A 19 -1.38 26.60 -5.01
CA PRO A 19 -1.34 27.99 -4.52
C PRO A 19 -1.65 28.12 -3.01
N GLY A 20 -2.12 27.03 -2.35
CA GLY A 20 -2.36 26.98 -0.90
C GLY A 20 -1.11 26.65 -0.11
N ASN A 21 -1.29 26.13 1.08
CA ASN A 21 -0.21 25.72 1.97
C ASN A 21 -0.03 24.21 1.93
N GLU A 22 1.22 23.76 1.78
CA GLU A 22 1.65 22.38 1.96
C GLU A 22 2.62 22.33 3.13
N MET A 23 2.27 21.54 4.15
CA MET A 23 2.97 21.54 5.43
C MET A 23 3.21 20.11 5.96
N PHE A 24 4.09 20.00 6.96
CA PHE A 24 4.33 18.76 7.72
C PHE A 24 4.72 17.56 6.86
N PRO A 25 5.73 17.66 5.96
CA PRO A 25 6.11 16.54 5.11
C PRO A 25 6.76 15.42 5.91
N THR A 26 6.31 14.19 5.69
CA THR A 26 6.90 12.96 6.25
C THR A 26 7.11 11.95 5.13
N PHE A 27 8.35 11.47 4.98
CA PHE A 27 8.73 10.53 3.94
C PHE A 27 8.78 9.10 4.47
N ARG A 28 8.18 8.16 3.75
CA ARG A 28 8.17 6.75 4.08
C ARG A 28 9.28 5.99 3.37
N PRO A 29 9.79 4.86 3.94
CA PRO A 29 10.82 4.03 3.29
C PRO A 29 10.42 3.47 1.91
N ASN A 30 9.13 3.31 1.65
CA ASN A 30 8.61 2.87 0.34
C ASN A 30 8.61 3.97 -0.73
N GLY A 31 8.97 5.21 -0.36
CA GLY A 31 9.01 6.35 -1.26
C GLY A 31 7.78 7.26 -1.24
N ASP A 32 6.76 6.95 -0.43
CA ASP A 32 5.58 7.80 -0.30
C ASP A 32 5.86 9.03 0.56
N LEU A 33 5.38 10.17 0.11
CA LEU A 33 5.41 11.45 0.82
C LEU A 33 4.02 11.73 1.40
N TYR A 34 3.93 11.80 2.71
CA TYR A 34 2.75 12.27 3.43
C TYR A 34 2.92 13.75 3.75
N PHE A 35 1.90 14.54 3.51
CA PHE A 35 1.90 15.98 3.83
C PHE A 35 0.48 16.45 4.09
N SER A 36 0.34 17.66 4.63
CA SER A 36 -0.97 18.28 4.87
C SER A 36 -1.13 19.50 4.00
N SER A 37 -2.32 19.69 3.45
CA SER A 37 -2.61 20.82 2.55
C SER A 37 -4.02 21.36 2.76
N ASP A 38 -4.16 22.68 2.59
CA ASP A 38 -5.43 23.40 2.47
C ASP A 38 -5.74 23.81 1.01
N GLY A 39 -4.83 23.52 0.09
CA GLY A 39 -4.94 23.89 -1.32
C GLY A 39 -5.56 22.82 -2.22
N HIS A 40 -5.65 21.58 -1.74
CA HIS A 40 -6.30 20.47 -2.45
C HIS A 40 -7.75 20.31 -2.00
N PRO A 41 -8.64 19.74 -2.86
CA PRO A 41 -9.99 19.35 -2.42
C PRO A 41 -9.91 18.33 -1.28
N GLY A 42 -10.48 18.67 -0.14
CA GLY A 42 -10.43 17.87 1.09
C GLY A 42 -11.76 17.84 1.83
N MET A 43 -11.71 17.46 3.10
CA MET A 43 -12.88 17.34 3.97
C MET A 43 -12.95 18.49 4.98
N GLY A 44 -11.82 19.10 5.32
CA GLY A 44 -11.67 20.12 6.35
C GLY A 44 -10.86 21.34 5.90
N GLY A 45 -10.09 21.90 6.80
CA GLY A 45 -9.11 22.92 6.51
C GLY A 45 -7.81 22.31 5.98
N LEU A 46 -6.92 21.89 6.89
CA LEU A 46 -5.79 21.04 6.52
C LEU A 46 -6.22 19.59 6.45
N ASP A 47 -5.96 18.94 5.33
CA ASP A 47 -6.15 17.50 5.15
C ASP A 47 -4.82 16.82 4.84
N ILE A 48 -4.64 15.57 5.28
CA ILE A 48 -3.48 14.74 5.00
C ILE A 48 -3.62 14.13 3.60
N PHE A 49 -2.58 14.26 2.79
CA PHE A 49 -2.44 13.68 1.45
C PHE A 49 -1.24 12.77 1.37
N ILE A 50 -1.30 11.83 0.43
CA ILE A 50 -0.22 10.88 0.13
C ILE A 50 0.19 11.10 -1.33
N ALA A 51 1.46 11.39 -1.57
CA ALA A 51 2.02 11.48 -2.90
C ALA A 51 2.98 10.31 -3.14
N SER A 52 2.66 9.45 -4.11
CA SER A 52 3.45 8.30 -4.52
C SER A 52 3.99 8.49 -5.93
N VAL A 53 5.19 8.00 -6.21
CA VAL A 53 5.78 8.06 -7.54
C VAL A 53 5.32 6.86 -8.35
N GLY A 54 4.55 7.09 -9.40
CA GLY A 54 4.06 6.07 -10.31
C GLY A 54 5.13 5.48 -11.23
N LYS A 55 4.78 4.45 -11.99
CA LYS A 55 5.64 3.83 -13.02
C LYS A 55 6.05 4.81 -14.12
N ASP A 56 5.29 5.88 -14.30
CA ASP A 56 5.55 6.98 -15.23
C ASP A 56 6.57 8.02 -14.71
N GLY A 57 7.06 7.81 -13.46
CA GLY A 57 7.99 8.71 -12.80
C GLY A 57 7.36 9.99 -12.26
N LYS A 58 6.01 10.09 -12.27
CA LYS A 58 5.28 11.27 -11.77
C LYS A 58 4.64 11.02 -10.43
N TYR A 59 4.42 12.08 -9.67
CA TYR A 59 3.63 12.01 -8.45
C TYR A 59 2.15 11.80 -8.77
N HIS A 60 1.56 10.84 -8.07
CA HIS A 60 0.13 10.59 -8.00
C HIS A 60 -0.34 10.91 -6.59
N LEU A 61 -1.40 11.69 -6.49
CA LEU A 61 -1.91 12.17 -5.22
C LEU A 61 -3.13 11.35 -4.80
N GLU A 62 -3.15 10.92 -3.55
CA GLU A 62 -4.26 10.25 -2.90
C GLU A 62 -4.73 11.07 -1.71
N HIS A 63 -6.06 11.21 -1.53
CA HIS A 63 -6.69 11.70 -0.34
C HIS A 63 -7.32 10.51 0.40
N PRO A 64 -6.73 10.05 1.54
CA PRO A 64 -7.16 8.81 2.20
C PRO A 64 -8.56 8.89 2.84
N GLY A 65 -9.13 10.09 2.97
CA GLY A 65 -10.46 10.27 3.52
C GLY A 65 -10.58 9.92 5.00
N TYR A 66 -11.84 9.74 5.45
CA TYR A 66 -12.13 9.27 6.80
C TYR A 66 -11.66 7.82 6.99
N PRO A 67 -11.09 7.41 8.14
CA PRO A 67 -11.01 8.17 9.39
C PRO A 67 -9.75 9.04 9.57
N LEU A 68 -8.82 9.04 8.62
CA LEU A 68 -7.57 9.81 8.76
C LEU A 68 -7.88 11.31 8.67
N ASN A 69 -8.64 11.73 7.67
CA ASN A 69 -9.11 13.10 7.52
C ASN A 69 -10.53 13.28 8.09
N SER A 70 -10.87 14.50 8.48
CA SER A 70 -12.12 14.90 9.10
C SER A 70 -12.60 16.26 8.60
N GLN A 71 -13.64 16.83 9.23
CA GLN A 71 -14.09 18.20 8.95
C GLN A 71 -13.23 19.27 9.66
N GLY A 72 -12.31 18.86 10.54
CA GLY A 72 -11.34 19.75 11.18
C GLY A 72 -10.03 19.85 10.40
N ASP A 73 -9.02 20.43 11.01
CA ASP A 73 -7.65 20.37 10.51
C ASP A 73 -7.05 19.01 10.89
N ASP A 74 -6.42 18.34 9.93
CA ASP A 74 -5.73 17.05 10.11
C ASP A 74 -4.31 17.18 9.55
N PHE A 75 -3.28 17.00 10.41
CA PHE A 75 -1.91 17.31 10.00
C PHE A 75 -0.84 16.62 10.82
N GLY A 76 0.42 16.75 10.38
CA GLY A 76 1.60 16.36 11.14
C GLY A 76 1.74 14.87 11.36
N MET A 77 1.40 14.06 10.35
CA MET A 77 1.45 12.60 10.43
C MET A 77 2.88 12.11 10.61
N THR A 78 3.09 11.26 11.61
CA THR A 78 4.37 10.60 11.90
C THR A 78 4.18 9.09 12.03
N PHE A 79 5.24 8.32 11.80
CA PHE A 79 5.19 6.86 11.81
C PHE A 79 6.19 6.27 12.81
N GLU A 80 5.86 5.14 13.39
CA GLU A 80 6.77 4.33 14.19
C GLU A 80 7.66 3.47 13.26
N GLY A 81 8.79 4.04 12.83
CA GLY A 81 9.74 3.36 11.94
C GLY A 81 9.09 2.92 10.63
N VAL A 82 9.13 1.62 10.33
CA VAL A 82 8.56 1.03 9.11
C VAL A 82 7.09 0.61 9.25
N HIS A 83 6.54 0.66 10.47
CA HIS A 83 5.18 0.21 10.75
C HIS A 83 4.12 1.18 10.19
N ASN A 84 2.96 0.65 9.84
CA ASN A 84 1.80 1.43 9.40
C ASN A 84 0.95 1.90 10.60
N ARG A 85 1.61 2.44 11.60
CA ARG A 85 1.02 3.06 12.79
C ARG A 85 1.86 4.25 13.24
N GLY A 86 1.24 5.15 13.96
CA GLY A 86 1.90 6.36 14.45
C GLY A 86 0.91 7.37 15.02
N TYR A 87 1.20 8.64 14.82
CA TYR A 87 0.45 9.74 15.40
C TYR A 87 0.24 10.84 14.37
N PHE A 88 -0.83 11.60 14.54
CA PHE A 88 -1.11 12.82 13.80
C PHE A 88 -1.85 13.81 14.69
N CYS A 89 -1.92 15.07 14.29
CA CYS A 89 -2.67 16.10 14.97
C CYS A 89 -4.00 16.34 14.29
N SER A 90 -5.05 16.64 15.07
CA SER A 90 -6.36 16.96 14.53
C SER A 90 -7.16 17.86 15.48
N SER A 91 -7.92 18.78 14.90
CA SER A 91 -8.91 19.57 15.62
C SER A 91 -10.32 18.96 15.60
N ARG A 92 -10.45 17.72 15.12
CA ARG A 92 -11.72 16.98 15.08
C ARG A 92 -12.38 16.91 16.44
N ASN A 93 -13.71 17.01 16.47
CA ASN A 93 -14.52 16.87 17.68
C ASN A 93 -14.24 17.91 18.80
N ASP A 94 -13.41 18.92 18.56
CA ASP A 94 -13.23 20.03 19.50
C ASP A 94 -13.97 21.27 19.00
N GLY A 95 -15.07 21.61 19.66
CA GLY A 95 -15.87 22.79 19.31
C GLY A 95 -15.16 24.14 19.51
N ARG A 96 -13.95 24.13 20.08
CA ARG A 96 -13.08 25.32 20.25
C ARG A 96 -12.03 25.42 19.15
N GLY A 97 -11.88 24.37 18.31
CA GLY A 97 -10.87 24.27 17.25
C GLY A 97 -9.45 24.04 17.77
N TRP A 98 -9.28 23.41 18.92
CA TRP A 98 -7.97 23.07 19.46
C TRP A 98 -7.46 21.75 18.86
N ASP A 99 -6.16 21.68 18.63
CA ASP A 99 -5.50 20.51 18.08
C ASP A 99 -5.16 19.51 19.18
N HIS A 100 -5.38 18.23 18.89
CA HIS A 100 -5.07 17.11 19.75
C HIS A 100 -4.26 16.07 18.98
N ILE A 101 -3.47 15.27 19.71
CA ILE A 101 -2.71 14.17 19.13
C ILE A 101 -3.57 12.92 19.14
N TYR A 102 -3.67 12.28 17.98
CA TYR A 102 -4.36 11.01 17.77
C TYR A 102 -3.35 9.94 17.35
N SER A 103 -3.54 8.72 17.82
CA SER A 103 -2.84 7.57 17.28
C SER A 103 -3.65 6.97 16.13
N PHE A 104 -2.94 6.40 15.16
CA PHE A 104 -3.54 5.59 14.11
C PHE A 104 -2.81 4.25 14.00
N GLU A 105 -3.52 3.26 13.55
CA GLU A 105 -2.98 1.98 13.12
C GLU A 105 -3.72 1.58 11.84
N ASN A 106 -2.95 1.36 10.77
CA ASN A 106 -3.45 0.83 9.51
C ASN A 106 -2.81 -0.56 9.34
N PRO A 107 -3.45 -1.63 9.81
CA PRO A 107 -2.90 -2.96 9.73
C PRO A 107 -2.71 -3.36 8.26
N GLU A 108 -1.57 -3.90 7.95
CA GLU A 108 -1.31 -4.47 6.64
C GLU A 108 -2.23 -5.68 6.44
N ILE A 109 -3.10 -5.61 5.45
CA ILE A 109 -3.97 -6.74 5.10
C ILE A 109 -3.12 -7.73 4.31
N ILE A 110 -2.60 -8.74 5.00
CA ILE A 110 -1.92 -9.85 4.36
C ILE A 110 -2.99 -10.85 3.94
N GLN A 111 -3.22 -10.97 2.64
CA GLN A 111 -4.02 -12.06 2.08
C GLN A 111 -3.10 -13.22 1.75
N SER A 112 -3.47 -14.41 2.15
CA SER A 112 -2.74 -15.62 1.79
C SER A 112 -3.69 -16.66 1.21
N VAL A 113 -3.19 -17.40 0.23
CA VAL A 113 -3.86 -18.58 -0.30
C VAL A 113 -3.08 -19.84 0.08
N LYS A 114 -3.81 -20.86 0.48
CA LYS A 114 -3.29 -22.22 0.65
C LYS A 114 -4.05 -23.13 -0.28
N GLY A 115 -3.34 -24.02 -0.96
CA GLY A 115 -3.93 -25.00 -1.84
C GLY A 115 -3.15 -26.31 -1.85
N TRP A 116 -3.76 -27.31 -2.43
CA TRP A 116 -3.17 -28.63 -2.62
C TRP A 116 -3.36 -29.08 -4.06
N VAL A 117 -2.35 -29.72 -4.63
CA VAL A 117 -2.44 -30.32 -5.95
C VAL A 117 -2.41 -31.83 -5.78
N TYR A 118 -3.49 -32.49 -6.22
CA TYR A 118 -3.67 -33.93 -6.17
C TYR A 118 -4.33 -34.45 -7.45
N GLU A 119 -4.17 -35.72 -7.74
CA GLU A 119 -4.87 -36.36 -8.84
C GLU A 119 -6.31 -36.71 -8.48
N GLN A 120 -7.11 -37.12 -9.48
CA GLN A 120 -8.54 -37.38 -9.30
C GLN A 120 -8.83 -38.43 -8.24
N ASP A 121 -7.94 -39.40 -8.05
CA ASP A 121 -8.05 -40.45 -7.06
C ASP A 121 -7.56 -40.03 -5.65
N GLY A 122 -7.12 -38.77 -5.49
CA GLY A 122 -6.76 -38.16 -4.21
C GLY A 122 -5.31 -38.32 -3.79
N TYR A 123 -4.44 -38.81 -4.67
CA TYR A 123 -3.00 -38.91 -4.40
C TYR A 123 -2.33 -37.55 -4.61
N GLU A 124 -1.47 -37.15 -3.68
CA GLU A 124 -0.72 -35.91 -3.77
C GLU A 124 0.24 -35.92 -4.98
N LEU A 125 0.42 -34.74 -5.61
CA LEU A 125 1.32 -34.55 -6.74
C LEU A 125 2.51 -33.67 -6.34
N PRO A 126 3.51 -34.19 -5.61
CA PRO A 126 4.61 -33.40 -5.07
C PRO A 126 5.55 -32.81 -6.14
N SER A 127 5.43 -33.26 -7.39
CA SER A 127 6.19 -32.72 -8.54
C SER A 127 5.38 -31.71 -9.36
N ALA A 128 4.18 -31.35 -8.92
CA ALA A 128 3.36 -30.36 -9.60
C ALA A 128 3.99 -28.97 -9.47
N LEU A 129 3.62 -28.11 -10.40
CA LEU A 129 3.98 -26.69 -10.42
C LEU A 129 2.71 -25.88 -10.51
N VAL A 130 2.65 -24.82 -9.72
CA VAL A 130 1.56 -23.86 -9.74
C VAL A 130 2.06 -22.54 -10.30
N TYR A 131 1.47 -22.10 -11.40
CA TYR A 131 1.71 -20.79 -11.96
C TYR A 131 0.67 -19.82 -11.42
N LEU A 132 1.13 -18.69 -10.92
CA LEU A 132 0.32 -17.61 -10.39
C LEU A 132 0.42 -16.42 -11.33
N VAL A 133 -0.72 -15.99 -11.88
CA VAL A 133 -0.83 -14.84 -12.76
C VAL A 133 -1.78 -13.83 -12.15
N GLY A 134 -1.31 -12.62 -11.87
CA GLY A 134 -2.11 -11.53 -11.30
C GLY A 134 -2.49 -10.47 -12.32
N SER A 135 -3.63 -9.81 -12.13
CA SER A 135 -4.08 -8.66 -12.92
C SER A 135 -3.12 -7.47 -12.83
N ASP A 136 -2.28 -7.41 -11.80
CA ASP A 136 -1.22 -6.43 -11.59
C ASP A 136 0.06 -6.71 -12.41
N GLY A 137 0.07 -7.78 -13.21
CA GLY A 137 1.23 -8.26 -13.97
C GLY A 137 2.12 -9.25 -13.21
N THR A 138 1.71 -9.70 -12.03
CA THR A 138 2.39 -10.79 -11.30
C THR A 138 2.40 -12.04 -12.18
N ASN A 139 3.58 -12.68 -12.30
CA ASN A 139 3.74 -13.96 -13.00
C ASN A 139 4.82 -14.76 -12.25
N GLU A 140 4.38 -15.67 -11.41
CA GLU A 140 5.27 -16.46 -10.55
C GLU A 140 5.03 -17.95 -10.74
N LYS A 141 6.07 -18.72 -10.45
CA LYS A 141 6.04 -20.17 -10.48
C LYS A 141 6.32 -20.71 -9.08
N LEU A 142 5.38 -21.44 -8.53
CA LEU A 142 5.45 -22.03 -7.21
C LEU A 142 5.66 -23.56 -7.34
N SER A 143 6.57 -24.08 -6.53
CA SER A 143 6.72 -25.52 -6.35
C SER A 143 5.85 -25.95 -5.18
N VAL A 144 5.15 -27.06 -5.32
CA VAL A 144 4.40 -27.65 -4.20
C VAL A 144 5.35 -28.37 -3.23
N LYS A 145 4.93 -28.52 -1.99
CA LYS A 145 5.62 -29.32 -0.97
C LYS A 145 5.40 -30.83 -1.22
N GLY A 146 6.07 -31.68 -0.45
CA GLY A 146 5.97 -33.13 -0.59
C GLY A 146 4.58 -33.73 -0.39
N ASP A 147 3.68 -32.99 0.30
CA ASP A 147 2.28 -33.30 0.50
C ASP A 147 1.34 -32.66 -0.57
N GLY A 148 1.92 -32.16 -1.66
CA GLY A 148 1.17 -31.46 -2.70
C GLY A 148 0.71 -30.05 -2.34
N SER A 149 0.99 -29.56 -1.13
CA SER A 149 0.54 -28.24 -0.67
C SER A 149 1.39 -27.10 -1.20
N PHE A 150 0.77 -25.93 -1.33
CA PHE A 150 1.44 -24.65 -1.54
C PHE A 150 0.79 -23.54 -0.72
N GLU A 151 1.54 -22.50 -0.45
CA GLU A 151 1.08 -21.30 0.25
C GLU A 151 1.75 -20.08 -0.38
N LYS A 152 0.97 -19.02 -0.59
CA LYS A 152 1.46 -17.77 -1.15
C LYS A 152 0.73 -16.58 -0.55
N GLU A 153 1.50 -15.54 -0.19
CA GLU A 153 0.96 -14.24 0.13
C GLU A 153 0.57 -13.51 -1.16
N LEU A 154 -0.61 -12.90 -1.14
CA LEU A 154 -1.23 -12.21 -2.27
C LEU A 154 -1.36 -10.72 -1.94
N LYS A 155 -1.31 -9.88 -2.97
CA LYS A 155 -1.57 -8.45 -2.82
C LYS A 155 -3.08 -8.20 -2.79
N PRO A 156 -3.58 -7.40 -1.84
CA PRO A 156 -4.98 -6.98 -1.81
C PRO A 156 -5.40 -6.26 -3.10
N GLY A 157 -6.66 -6.46 -3.52
CA GLY A 157 -7.22 -5.77 -4.69
C GLY A 157 -6.69 -6.25 -6.05
N THR A 158 -6.03 -7.41 -6.10
CA THR A 158 -5.53 -8.04 -7.33
C THR A 158 -6.28 -9.34 -7.58
N ASP A 159 -6.77 -9.54 -8.80
CA ASP A 159 -7.35 -10.82 -9.23
C ASP A 159 -6.24 -11.77 -9.61
N TYR A 160 -6.34 -13.03 -9.19
CA TYR A 160 -5.32 -14.05 -9.45
C TYR A 160 -5.89 -15.28 -10.13
N ILE A 161 -5.13 -15.82 -11.07
CA ILE A 161 -5.36 -17.09 -11.70
C ILE A 161 -4.26 -18.06 -11.29
N PHE A 162 -4.66 -19.24 -10.83
CA PHE A 162 -3.78 -20.36 -10.51
C PHE A 162 -3.89 -21.43 -11.60
N LEU A 163 -2.76 -21.81 -12.17
CA LEU A 163 -2.67 -22.89 -13.14
C LEU A 163 -1.75 -23.98 -12.60
N ALA A 164 -2.33 -25.10 -12.21
CA ALA A 164 -1.56 -26.28 -11.79
C ALA A 164 -1.20 -27.15 -12.98
N THR A 165 0.05 -27.57 -13.04
CA THR A 165 0.58 -28.47 -14.07
C THR A 165 1.41 -29.58 -13.44
N CYS A 166 1.28 -30.82 -13.92
CA CYS A 166 2.15 -31.93 -13.55
C CYS A 166 2.42 -32.81 -14.77
N LYS A 167 3.63 -33.30 -14.91
CA LYS A 167 4.00 -34.15 -16.05
C LYS A 167 3.15 -35.42 -16.06
N GLY A 168 2.46 -35.64 -17.17
CA GLY A 168 1.56 -36.82 -17.37
C GLY A 168 0.10 -36.56 -17.02
N PHE A 169 -0.24 -35.37 -16.56
CA PHE A 169 -1.60 -34.95 -16.20
C PHE A 169 -2.07 -33.77 -17.06
N LEU A 170 -3.39 -33.61 -17.18
CA LEU A 170 -3.98 -32.42 -17.79
C LEU A 170 -3.83 -31.21 -16.85
N ASN A 171 -3.63 -30.04 -17.43
CA ASN A 171 -3.54 -28.82 -16.66
C ASN A 171 -4.89 -28.46 -16.04
N HIS A 172 -4.89 -27.99 -14.81
CA HIS A 172 -6.05 -27.46 -14.10
C HIS A 172 -5.90 -25.96 -13.86
N LYS A 173 -6.99 -25.20 -14.07
CA LYS A 173 -7.06 -23.76 -13.86
C LYS A 173 -8.11 -23.45 -12.80
N GLU A 174 -7.74 -22.53 -11.87
CA GLU A 174 -8.59 -21.99 -10.81
C GLU A 174 -8.49 -20.47 -10.82
N GLU A 175 -9.61 -19.77 -10.55
CA GLU A 175 -9.70 -18.29 -10.51
C GLU A 175 -10.11 -17.80 -9.13
#